data_0951f12f0372ff0b14198279a235df06
#
_entry.id   0951f12f0372ff0b14198279a235df06
#
_cell.length_a   1.000
_cell.length_b   1.000
_cell.length_c   1.000
_cell.angle_alpha   90.00
_cell.angle_beta   90.00
_cell.angle_gamma   90.00
#
_symmetry.space_group_name_H-M   'P 1'
#
loop_
_entity.id
_entity.type
_entity.pdbx_description
1 polymer ?
#
loop_
_entity_poly.entity_id
_entity_poly.type
_entity_poly.pdbx_seq_one_letter_code
_entity_poly.pdbx_strand_id
1 'polypeptide(L)'
;KNNLNVFIKNSWLSPVKIRKIKFKFTKGFLICDENESIYKIRIYRKTKKNSLNYKMELPEIDLTEPLLNLVNYIAVSIKNKSNKIFQKNFNVEVSKILQKI
;
A
#
# COMPACT_ATOMS: atom_id res chain seq x y z
N LYS A 1 -19.91 -7.33 -8.95
CA LYS A 1 -18.86 -7.71 -7.96
C LYS A 1 -17.50 -7.46 -8.58
N ASN A 2 -16.75 -6.52 -8.05
CA ASN A 2 -15.34 -6.32 -8.46
C ASN A 2 -14.51 -7.40 -7.78
N ASN A 3 -13.98 -8.35 -8.55
CA ASN A 3 -13.08 -9.36 -8.03
C ASN A 3 -11.69 -8.72 -7.83
N LEU A 4 -11.38 -8.34 -6.61
CA LEU A 4 -10.06 -7.92 -6.19
C LEU A 4 -9.34 -9.13 -5.59
N ASN A 5 -8.20 -9.52 -6.16
CA ASN A 5 -7.31 -10.51 -5.58
C ASN A 5 -6.07 -9.80 -5.05
N VAL A 6 -5.72 -10.07 -3.80
CA VAL A 6 -4.53 -9.51 -3.14
C VAL A 6 -3.56 -10.65 -2.82
N PHE A 7 -2.30 -10.50 -3.24
CA PHE A 7 -1.22 -11.44 -2.96
C PHE A 7 -0.17 -10.73 -2.13
N ILE A 8 0.08 -11.24 -0.93
CA ILE A 8 1.09 -10.71 -0.01
C ILE A 8 2.20 -11.74 0.10
N LYS A 9 3.44 -11.31 -0.13
CA LYS A 9 4.64 -12.14 0.04
C LYS A 9 5.59 -11.48 1.03
N ASN A 10 5.73 -12.09 2.20
CA ASN A 10 6.70 -11.72 3.22
C ASN A 10 7.49 -12.96 3.61
N SER A 11 8.79 -12.82 3.84
CA SER A 11 9.59 -13.94 4.33
C SER A 11 10.72 -13.44 5.21
N TRP A 12 10.86 -14.06 6.38
CA TRP A 12 11.96 -13.89 7.32
C TRP A 12 13.09 -14.91 7.09
N LEU A 13 12.74 -16.07 6.50
CA LEU A 13 13.67 -17.17 6.24
C LEU A 13 14.34 -17.06 4.86
N SER A 14 13.92 -16.13 4.02
CA SER A 14 14.56 -15.88 2.73
C SER A 14 15.90 -15.19 2.94
N PRO A 15 16.97 -15.60 2.24
CA PRO A 15 18.27 -14.90 2.26
C PRO A 15 18.16 -13.46 1.75
N VAL A 16 17.10 -13.16 1.00
CA VAL A 16 16.76 -11.81 0.54
C VAL A 16 15.45 -11.39 1.19
N LYS A 17 15.44 -10.21 1.82
CA LYS A 17 14.24 -9.61 2.39
C LYS A 17 13.21 -9.39 1.29
N ILE A 18 12.03 -10.01 1.43
CA ILE A 18 10.92 -9.84 0.49
C ILE A 18 9.76 -9.20 1.23
N ARG A 19 9.31 -8.03 0.73
CA ARG A 19 8.12 -7.31 1.20
C ARG A 19 7.37 -6.78 0.00
N LYS A 20 6.50 -7.63 -0.56
CA LYS A 20 5.81 -7.32 -1.80
C LYS A 20 4.32 -7.62 -1.69
N ILE A 21 3.49 -6.67 -2.13
CA ILE A 21 2.05 -6.83 -2.22
C ILE A 21 1.64 -6.62 -3.68
N LYS A 22 0.86 -7.53 -4.21
CA LYS A 22 0.29 -7.45 -5.55
C LYS A 22 -1.23 -7.43 -5.46
N PHE A 23 -1.84 -6.38 -6.01
CA PHE A 23 -3.27 -6.23 -6.17
C PHE A 23 -3.65 -6.52 -7.61
N LYS A 24 -4.51 -7.50 -7.83
CA LYS A 24 -4.98 -7.87 -9.18
C LYS A 24 -6.41 -7.38 -9.37
N PHE A 25 -6.62 -6.58 -10.40
CA PHE A 25 -7.91 -6.03 -10.80
C PHE A 25 -8.30 -6.54 -12.19
N THR A 26 -9.53 -6.32 -12.59
CA THR A 26 -10.03 -6.69 -13.92
C THR A 26 -9.25 -6.01 -15.04
N LYS A 27 -8.85 -4.74 -14.84
CA LYS A 27 -8.17 -3.91 -15.86
C LYS A 27 -6.64 -3.86 -15.73
N GLY A 28 -6.06 -4.65 -14.83
CA GLY A 28 -4.61 -4.64 -14.62
C GLY A 28 -4.20 -5.10 -13.23
N PHE A 29 -3.02 -4.70 -12.82
CA PHE A 29 -2.52 -4.99 -11.47
C PHE A 29 -1.61 -3.86 -10.97
N LEU A 30 -1.48 -3.77 -9.64
CA LEU A 30 -0.59 -2.88 -8.94
C LEU A 30 0.39 -3.73 -8.13
N ILE A 31 1.65 -3.33 -8.12
CA ILE A 31 2.68 -3.93 -7.28
C ILE A 31 3.18 -2.84 -6.33
N CYS A 32 3.15 -3.14 -5.04
CA CYS A 32 3.85 -2.39 -4.01
C CYS A 32 5.04 -3.23 -3.54
N ASP A 33 6.25 -2.70 -3.67
CA ASP A 33 7.51 -3.36 -3.30
C ASP A 33 8.27 -2.46 -2.35
N GLU A 34 8.30 -2.81 -1.06
CA GLU A 34 8.95 -1.99 -0.04
C GLU A 34 10.48 -2.00 -0.12
N ASN A 35 11.06 -2.98 -0.83
CA ASN A 35 12.50 -3.06 -1.01
C ASN A 35 13.03 -2.09 -2.08
N GLU A 36 12.14 -1.58 -2.94
CA GLU A 36 12.50 -0.56 -3.91
C GLU A 36 12.62 0.81 -3.25
N SER A 37 13.68 1.56 -3.58
CA SER A 37 13.90 2.88 -2.99
C SER A 37 13.02 3.96 -3.61
N ILE A 38 12.85 3.94 -4.93
CA ILE A 38 12.18 5.01 -5.68
C ILE A 38 10.83 4.54 -6.22
N TYR A 39 10.81 3.44 -6.97
CA TYR A 39 9.61 2.96 -7.66
C TYR A 39 8.86 1.91 -6.84
N LYS A 40 8.55 2.25 -5.59
CA LYS A 40 7.83 1.35 -4.67
C LYS A 40 6.48 0.92 -5.20
N ILE A 41 5.79 1.78 -5.96
CA ILE A 41 4.49 1.50 -6.54
C ILE A 41 4.61 1.48 -8.07
N ARG A 42 4.16 0.38 -8.67
CA ARG A 42 4.10 0.19 -10.13
C ARG A 42 2.69 -0.24 -10.50
N ILE A 43 2.07 0.50 -11.42
CA ILE A 43 0.72 0.24 -11.91
C ILE A 43 0.82 -0.29 -13.34
N TYR A 44 0.20 -1.42 -13.60
CA TYR A 44 0.14 -2.06 -14.91
C TYR A 44 -1.31 -2.08 -15.39
N ARG A 45 -1.63 -1.29 -16.41
CA ARG A 45 -2.97 -1.23 -17.01
C ARG A 45 -3.00 -1.98 -18.32
N LYS A 46 -4.03 -2.79 -18.54
CA LYS A 46 -4.27 -3.43 -19.83
C LYS A 46 -4.55 -2.36 -20.90
N THR A 47 -3.87 -2.47 -22.05
CA THR A 47 -4.08 -1.55 -23.15
C THR A 47 -5.43 -1.76 -23.85
N LYS A 48 -5.89 -3.04 -23.92
CA LYS A 48 -7.21 -3.46 -24.42
C LYS A 48 -7.78 -4.55 -23.54
N LYS A 49 -9.11 -4.73 -23.54
CA LYS A 49 -9.83 -5.65 -22.66
C LYS A 49 -9.32 -7.09 -22.71
N ASN A 50 -8.92 -7.59 -23.88
CA ASN A 50 -8.45 -8.95 -24.10
C ASN A 50 -6.97 -9.05 -24.48
N SER A 51 -6.20 -7.98 -24.25
CA SER A 51 -4.77 -7.93 -24.55
C SER A 51 -3.95 -8.46 -23.38
N LEU A 52 -2.84 -9.14 -23.69
CA LEU A 52 -1.77 -9.43 -22.74
C LEU A 52 -0.78 -8.28 -22.59
N ASN A 53 -0.95 -7.21 -23.37
CA ASN A 53 -0.09 -6.03 -23.30
C ASN A 53 -0.54 -5.09 -22.18
N TYR A 54 0.43 -4.64 -21.39
CA TYR A 54 0.23 -3.72 -20.28
C TYR A 54 1.04 -2.45 -20.51
N LYS A 55 0.44 -1.31 -20.18
CA LYS A 55 1.15 -0.05 -20.01
C LYS A 55 1.55 0.09 -18.56
N MET A 56 2.83 0.30 -18.31
CA MET A 56 3.34 0.57 -16.95
C MET A 56 3.28 2.06 -16.66
N GLU A 57 2.80 2.40 -15.48
CA GLU A 57 2.76 3.75 -14.92
C GLU A 57 3.49 3.73 -13.59
N LEU A 58 4.35 4.73 -13.39
CA LEU A 58 5.12 4.95 -12.17
C LEU A 58 4.56 6.21 -11.50
N PRO A 59 3.64 6.09 -10.54
CA PRO A 59 3.11 7.24 -9.84
C PRO A 59 4.21 7.89 -9.00
N GLU A 60 4.24 9.21 -8.97
CA GLU A 60 5.02 9.94 -7.98
C GLU A 60 4.42 9.68 -6.60
N ILE A 61 5.28 9.30 -5.67
CA ILE A 61 4.91 9.08 -4.27
C ILE A 61 5.80 9.94 -3.38
N ASP A 62 5.22 10.43 -2.32
CA ASP A 62 6.00 11.07 -1.27
C ASP A 62 6.91 10.03 -0.60
N LEU A 63 8.22 10.22 -0.74
CA LEU A 63 9.25 9.37 -0.15
C LEU A 63 9.65 9.83 1.26
N THR A 64 8.95 10.80 1.82
CA THR A 64 9.18 11.26 3.19
C THR A 64 9.07 10.09 4.14
N GLU A 65 9.97 10.03 5.09
CA GLU A 65 10.00 8.96 6.08
C GLU A 65 8.65 8.86 6.81
N PRO A 66 8.05 7.66 6.90
CA PRO A 66 6.71 7.49 7.51
C PRO A 66 6.63 8.03 8.93
N LEU A 67 7.71 7.89 9.71
CA LEU A 67 7.76 8.41 11.07
C LEU A 67 7.71 9.95 11.11
N LEU A 68 8.42 10.60 10.20
CA LEU A 68 8.41 12.07 10.09
C LEU A 68 7.01 12.56 9.70
N ASN A 69 6.34 11.88 8.76
CA ASN A 69 4.96 12.18 8.38
C ASN A 69 4.00 12.01 9.57
N LEU A 70 4.18 10.96 10.38
CA LEU A 70 3.38 10.74 11.58
C LEU A 70 3.57 11.86 12.60
N VAL A 71 4.82 12.26 12.87
CA VAL A 71 5.14 13.35 13.81
C VAL A 71 4.52 14.67 13.34
N ASN A 72 4.67 15.00 12.04
CA ASN A 72 4.06 16.18 11.45
C ASN A 72 2.53 16.15 11.56
N TYR A 73 1.90 15.02 11.28
CA TYR A 73 0.45 14.84 11.42
C TYR A 73 -0.01 15.07 12.86
N ILE A 74 0.69 14.52 13.86
CA ILE A 74 0.38 14.72 15.28
C ILE A 74 0.53 16.20 15.66
N ALA A 75 1.64 16.85 15.27
CA ALA A 75 1.88 18.26 15.57
C ALA A 75 0.80 19.17 15.00
N VAL A 76 0.41 18.96 13.73
CA VAL A 76 -0.68 19.74 13.10
C VAL A 76 -2.02 19.47 13.78
N SER A 77 -2.30 18.23 14.17
CA SER A 77 -3.55 17.85 14.83
C SER A 77 -3.69 18.49 16.21
N ILE A 78 -2.61 18.55 16.98
CA ILE A 78 -2.56 19.24 18.28
C ILE A 78 -2.79 20.73 18.08
N LYS A 79 -2.08 21.35 17.14
CA LYS A 79 -2.23 22.78 16.84
C LYS A 79 -3.66 23.15 16.45
N ASN A 80 -4.32 22.32 15.68
CA ASN A 80 -5.68 22.56 15.20
C ASN A 80 -6.76 22.07 16.19
N LYS A 81 -6.38 21.62 17.40
CA LYS A 81 -7.30 21.05 18.41
C LYS A 81 -8.21 19.96 17.81
N SER A 82 -7.71 19.19 16.86
CA SER A 82 -8.47 18.14 16.19
C SER A 82 -8.52 16.89 17.07
N ASN A 83 -9.70 16.49 17.51
CA ASN A 83 -9.92 15.24 18.24
C ASN A 83 -9.84 13.99 17.34
N LYS A 84 -9.55 14.15 16.03
CA LYS A 84 -9.48 13.05 15.05
C LYS A 84 -8.11 12.40 14.95
N ILE A 85 -7.18 12.69 15.89
CA ILE A 85 -5.79 12.19 15.84
C ILE A 85 -5.71 10.65 15.76
N PHE A 86 -6.63 9.97 16.44
CA PHE A 86 -6.70 8.51 16.38
C PHE A 86 -8.14 8.09 16.08
N GLN A 87 -8.37 7.59 14.88
CA GLN A 87 -9.58 6.84 14.60
C GLN A 87 -9.48 5.52 15.36
N LYS A 88 -9.86 5.55 16.64
CA LYS A 88 -9.86 4.36 17.53
C LYS A 88 -10.50 3.14 16.85
N ASN A 89 -11.58 3.36 16.12
CA ASN A 89 -12.29 2.31 15.41
C ASN A 89 -11.45 1.69 14.29
N PHE A 90 -10.66 2.50 13.54
CA PHE A 90 -9.80 1.98 12.48
C PHE A 90 -8.73 1.01 13.01
N ASN A 91 -8.06 1.38 14.09
CA ASN A 91 -7.03 0.53 14.70
C ASN A 91 -7.62 -0.78 15.25
N VAL A 92 -8.81 -0.73 15.82
CA VAL A 92 -9.55 -1.91 16.28
C VAL A 92 -9.93 -2.82 15.11
N GLU A 93 -10.41 -2.26 14.00
CA GLU A 93 -10.74 -3.03 12.81
C GLU A 93 -9.51 -3.70 12.17
N VAL A 94 -8.40 -2.98 12.06
CA VAL A 94 -7.12 -3.56 11.59
C VAL A 94 -6.68 -4.70 12.49
N SER A 95 -6.72 -4.53 13.81
CA SER A 95 -6.35 -5.59 14.77
C SER A 95 -7.25 -6.82 14.64
N LYS A 96 -8.56 -6.64 14.45
CA LYS A 96 -9.51 -7.74 14.22
C LYS A 96 -9.23 -8.50 12.91
N ILE A 97 -8.79 -7.80 11.86
CA ILE A 97 -8.41 -8.45 10.59
C ILE A 97 -7.14 -9.27 10.79
N LEU A 98 -6.12 -8.70 11.45
CA LEU A 98 -4.85 -9.38 11.71
C LEU A 98 -5.01 -10.64 12.58
N GLN A 99 -5.98 -10.65 13.50
CA GLN A 99 -6.28 -11.84 14.32
C GLN A 99 -6.96 -12.97 13.55
N LYS A 100 -7.49 -12.72 12.34
CA LYS A 100 -8.16 -13.71 11.50
C LYS A 100 -7.24 -14.34 10.45
N ILE A 101 -6.02 -13.85 10.34
CA ILE A 101 -4.97 -14.37 9.45
C ILE A 101 -4.11 -15.35 10.21
#